data_8fe221adc931233f3423d8776e3312bb
#
_entry.id   8fe221adc931233f3423d8776e3312bb
#
_cell.length_a   1.000
_cell.length_b   1.000
_cell.length_c   1.000
_cell.angle_alpha   90.00
_cell.angle_beta   90.00
_cell.angle_gamma   90.00
#
_symmetry.space_group_name_H-M   'P 1'
#
loop_
_entity.id
_entity.type
_entity.pdbx_description
1 polymer ?
#
loop_
_entity_poly.entity_id
_entity_poly.type
_entity_poly.pdbx_seq_one_letter_code
_entity_poly.pdbx_strand_id
1 'polypeptide(L)'
;MSATPRLALPLIAAGQAQKHVTHNEALVRLDALLHLVVASRTQAVPPAAPDEASAYIVPADGTGAFAGHAEALALFEDGGWLFLTPRPGWQAWVVDEAQHHVWTGTQWRRAQPESSLGAAL
;
A
#
# COMPACT_ATOMS: atom_id res chain seq x y z
N MET A 1 15.66 12.79 -3.58
CA MET A 1 14.34 13.12 -3.02
C MET A 1 14.51 13.71 -1.65
N SER A 2 13.97 14.87 -1.39
CA SER A 2 14.13 15.56 -0.10
C SER A 2 12.93 15.36 0.81
N ALA A 3 11.85 14.77 0.30
CA ALA A 3 10.63 14.51 1.06
C ALA A 3 9.94 13.30 0.49
N THR A 4 9.08 12.67 1.31
CA THR A 4 8.34 11.51 0.85
C THR A 4 7.26 11.91 -0.16
N PRO A 5 6.92 11.02 -1.10
CA PRO A 5 6.03 11.40 -2.20
C PRO A 5 4.58 11.67 -1.84
N ARG A 6 4.09 11.14 -0.73
CA ARG A 6 2.66 11.27 -0.42
C ARG A 6 2.38 12.31 0.66
N LEU A 7 3.11 12.25 1.76
CA LEU A 7 2.86 13.15 2.89
C LEU A 7 3.92 14.23 3.01
N ALA A 8 4.92 14.21 2.11
CA ALA A 8 6.00 15.20 2.12
C ALA A 8 6.75 15.22 3.45
N LEU A 9 6.96 14.03 4.04
CA LEU A 9 7.75 13.94 5.26
C LEU A 9 9.21 14.24 4.93
N PRO A 10 9.86 15.11 5.70
CA PRO A 10 11.26 15.46 5.40
C PRO A 10 12.18 14.25 5.52
N LEU A 11 13.11 14.13 4.61
CA LEU A 11 14.08 13.05 4.61
C LEU A 11 15.43 13.57 5.05
N ILE A 12 16.24 12.69 5.64
CA ILE A 12 17.59 13.03 6.07
C ILE A 12 18.47 13.14 4.83
N ALA A 13 19.24 14.22 4.75
CA ALA A 13 20.16 14.41 3.64
C ALA A 13 21.29 13.37 3.70
N ALA A 14 21.85 13.04 2.55
CA ALA A 14 22.97 12.15 2.46
C ALA A 14 24.16 12.75 3.23
N GLY A 15 25.08 11.88 3.65
CA GLY A 15 26.22 12.33 4.43
C GLY A 15 26.11 12.02 5.91
N GLN A 16 25.06 11.34 6.30
CA GLN A 16 24.80 10.97 7.69
C GLN A 16 25.30 9.56 7.99
N ALA A 17 26.40 9.16 7.39
CA ALA A 17 27.07 7.89 7.68
C ALA A 17 26.11 6.69 7.60
N GLN A 18 25.35 6.58 6.53
CA GLN A 18 24.42 5.48 6.27
C GLN A 18 23.11 5.55 7.06
N LYS A 19 23.05 6.37 8.09
CA LYS A 19 21.82 6.47 8.88
C LYS A 19 20.65 6.95 8.02
N HIS A 20 20.94 7.82 7.06
CA HIS A 20 19.89 8.37 6.21
C HIS A 20 19.17 7.28 5.39
N VAL A 21 19.89 6.22 4.99
CA VAL A 21 19.28 5.17 4.18
C VAL A 21 18.20 4.45 4.97
N THR A 22 18.54 3.92 6.14
CA THR A 22 17.59 3.18 6.96
C THR A 22 16.44 4.05 7.44
N HIS A 23 16.78 5.27 7.89
CA HIS A 23 15.76 6.17 8.40
C HIS A 23 14.79 6.59 7.31
N ASN A 24 15.32 6.90 6.14
CA ASN A 24 14.47 7.34 5.03
C ASN A 24 13.63 6.20 4.48
N GLU A 25 14.13 4.97 4.49
CA GLU A 25 13.32 3.83 4.11
C GLU A 25 12.13 3.67 5.04
N ALA A 26 12.34 3.86 6.34
CA ALA A 26 11.25 3.78 7.30
C ALA A 26 10.22 4.88 7.05
N LEU A 27 10.67 6.09 6.75
CA LEU A 27 9.77 7.20 6.48
C LEU A 27 8.95 6.97 5.22
N VAL A 28 9.56 6.40 4.18
CA VAL A 28 8.84 6.12 2.94
C VAL A 28 7.75 5.07 3.20
N ARG A 29 8.05 4.06 4.00
CA ARG A 29 7.04 3.05 4.35
C ARG A 29 5.92 3.65 5.18
N LEU A 30 6.25 4.49 6.15
CA LEU A 30 5.24 5.20 6.93
C LEU A 30 4.36 6.04 6.03
N ASP A 31 5.00 6.76 5.10
CA ASP A 31 4.30 7.60 4.15
C ASP A 31 3.25 6.80 3.38
N ALA A 32 3.60 5.59 2.98
CA ALA A 32 2.69 4.74 2.22
C ALA A 32 1.56 4.18 3.08
N LEU A 33 1.87 3.83 4.33
CA LEU A 33 0.92 3.12 5.18
C LEU A 33 0.00 4.05 5.95
N LEU A 34 0.43 5.26 6.21
CA LEU A 34 -0.39 6.25 6.86
C LEU A 34 -1.45 6.70 5.86
N HIS A 35 -2.72 6.50 6.15
CA HIS A 35 -3.80 6.77 5.19
C HIS A 35 -3.54 6.00 3.89
N LEU A 36 -3.35 4.69 4.01
CA LEU A 36 -3.00 3.84 2.88
C LEU A 36 -4.06 3.91 1.79
N VAL A 37 -3.64 4.20 0.57
CA VAL A 37 -4.49 4.28 -0.60
C VAL A 37 -3.92 3.37 -1.67
N VAL A 38 -4.73 2.44 -2.18
CA VAL A 38 -4.31 1.56 -3.25
C VAL A 38 -5.19 1.81 -4.47
N ALA A 39 -4.61 1.68 -5.65
CA ALA A 39 -5.35 1.93 -6.88
C ALA A 39 -6.40 0.86 -7.12
N SER A 40 -6.10 -0.39 -6.79
CA SER A 40 -7.00 -1.50 -7.06
C SER A 40 -6.60 -2.69 -6.19
N ARG A 41 -7.54 -3.60 -5.99
CA ARG A 41 -7.26 -4.89 -5.38
C ARG A 41 -7.63 -6.04 -6.31
N THR A 42 -7.96 -5.72 -7.56
CA THR A 42 -8.35 -6.74 -8.55
C THR A 42 -7.48 -6.72 -9.79
N GLN A 43 -6.54 -5.80 -9.88
CA GLN A 43 -5.69 -5.70 -11.05
C GLN A 43 -4.60 -6.78 -10.98
N ALA A 44 -4.70 -7.77 -11.86
CA ALA A 44 -3.80 -8.91 -11.86
C ALA A 44 -2.45 -8.60 -12.48
N VAL A 45 -2.41 -7.71 -13.46
CA VAL A 45 -1.19 -7.39 -14.20
C VAL A 45 -0.63 -6.07 -13.66
N PRO A 46 0.61 -6.06 -13.14
CA PRO A 46 1.17 -4.80 -12.67
C PRO A 46 1.31 -3.82 -13.82
N PRO A 47 1.13 -2.52 -13.56
CA PRO A 47 1.31 -1.53 -14.62
C PRO A 47 2.76 -1.54 -15.13
N ALA A 48 2.92 -1.31 -16.43
CA ALA A 48 4.25 -1.33 -17.06
C ALA A 48 5.13 -0.18 -16.59
N ALA A 49 4.54 0.97 -16.33
CA ALA A 49 5.29 2.17 -15.93
C ALA A 49 4.59 2.83 -14.74
N PRO A 50 4.66 2.22 -13.56
CA PRO A 50 3.97 2.78 -12.41
C PRO A 50 4.64 4.06 -11.93
N ASP A 51 3.82 4.93 -11.35
CA ASP A 51 4.35 6.13 -10.71
C ASP A 51 4.93 5.76 -9.36
N GLU A 52 5.88 6.57 -8.92
CA GLU A 52 6.46 6.40 -7.59
C GLU A 52 5.33 6.47 -6.55
N ALA A 53 5.39 5.61 -5.56
CA ALA A 53 4.39 5.49 -4.49
C ALA A 53 3.05 4.89 -4.93
N SER A 54 2.96 4.36 -6.15
CA SER A 54 1.79 3.58 -6.55
C SER A 54 1.64 2.37 -5.64
N ALA A 55 0.42 2.07 -5.24
CA ALA A 55 0.17 0.96 -4.34
C ALA A 55 -1.02 0.13 -4.83
N TYR A 56 -0.92 -1.17 -4.61
CA TYR A 56 -1.95 -2.14 -4.99
C TYR A 56 -2.09 -3.19 -3.91
N ILE A 57 -3.27 -3.79 -3.82
CA ILE A 57 -3.43 -5.05 -3.12
C ILE A 57 -3.38 -6.12 -4.20
N VAL A 58 -2.46 -7.06 -4.08
CA VAL A 58 -2.25 -8.06 -5.11
C VAL A 58 -3.41 -9.07 -5.07
N PRO A 59 -4.11 -9.29 -6.19
CA PRO A 59 -5.18 -10.28 -6.21
C PRO A 59 -4.63 -11.70 -6.28
N ALA A 60 -5.49 -12.68 -6.06
CA ALA A 60 -5.08 -14.08 -6.05
C ALA A 60 -4.52 -14.54 -7.41
N ASP A 61 -4.98 -13.93 -8.49
CA ASP A 61 -4.55 -14.29 -9.85
C ASP A 61 -3.48 -13.35 -10.39
N GLY A 62 -2.71 -12.70 -9.52
CA GLY A 62 -1.65 -11.79 -9.94
C GLY A 62 -0.62 -12.46 -10.83
N THR A 63 -0.13 -11.71 -11.81
CA THR A 63 0.86 -12.20 -12.77
C THR A 63 2.07 -11.27 -12.77
N GLY A 64 3.10 -11.65 -13.53
CA GLY A 64 4.31 -10.85 -13.59
C GLY A 64 4.91 -10.67 -12.21
N ALA A 65 5.25 -9.45 -11.87
CA ALA A 65 5.84 -9.16 -10.56
C ALA A 65 4.88 -9.46 -9.40
N PHE A 66 3.58 -9.49 -9.66
CA PHE A 66 2.59 -9.78 -8.62
C PHE A 66 2.44 -11.28 -8.32
N ALA A 67 2.95 -12.13 -9.19
CA ALA A 67 2.79 -13.58 -9.01
C ALA A 67 3.43 -14.03 -7.69
N GLY A 68 2.71 -14.82 -6.94
CA GLY A 68 3.22 -15.35 -5.68
C GLY A 68 3.07 -14.41 -4.48
N HIS A 69 2.44 -13.25 -4.68
CA HIS A 69 2.27 -12.26 -3.61
C HIS A 69 0.80 -11.97 -3.31
N ALA A 70 -0.06 -12.96 -3.51
CA ALA A 70 -1.49 -12.78 -3.29
C ALA A 70 -1.77 -12.15 -1.94
N GLU A 71 -2.66 -11.16 -1.93
CA GLU A 71 -3.13 -10.40 -0.76
C GLU A 71 -2.11 -9.45 -0.16
N ALA A 72 -0.87 -9.45 -0.63
CA ALA A 72 0.13 -8.52 -0.13
C ALA A 72 -0.14 -7.11 -0.64
N LEU A 73 0.41 -6.13 0.07
CA LEU A 73 0.45 -4.77 -0.44
C LEU A 73 1.66 -4.66 -1.34
N ALA A 74 1.45 -4.18 -2.56
CA ALA A 74 2.54 -3.91 -3.49
C ALA A 74 2.72 -2.41 -3.55
N LEU A 75 3.91 -1.95 -3.22
CA LEU A 75 4.25 -0.53 -3.22
C LEU A 75 5.39 -0.31 -4.20
N PHE A 76 5.21 0.58 -5.16
CA PHE A 76 6.27 0.89 -6.09
C PHE A 76 7.13 2.02 -5.53
N GLU A 77 8.38 1.71 -5.22
CA GLU A 77 9.29 2.70 -4.71
C GLU A 77 10.70 2.43 -5.24
N ASP A 78 11.43 3.49 -5.50
CA ASP A 78 12.83 3.41 -5.92
C ASP A 78 13.01 2.47 -7.11
N GLY A 79 12.08 2.54 -8.05
CA GLY A 79 12.17 1.79 -9.30
C GLY A 79 11.80 0.32 -9.21
N GLY A 80 11.25 -0.14 -8.10
CA GLY A 80 10.88 -1.54 -7.94
C GLY A 80 9.65 -1.73 -7.08
N TRP A 81 9.16 -2.97 -7.07
CA TRP A 81 8.02 -3.32 -6.25
C TRP A 81 8.50 -3.84 -4.90
N LEU A 82 7.95 -3.27 -3.84
CA LEU A 82 8.12 -3.75 -2.49
C LEU A 82 6.82 -4.40 -2.06
N PHE A 83 6.88 -5.61 -1.52
CA PHE A 83 5.69 -6.31 -1.06
C PHE A 83 5.68 -6.37 0.45
N LEU A 84 4.58 -5.93 1.05
CA LEU A 84 4.42 -5.93 2.48
C LEU A 84 3.28 -6.87 2.86
N THR A 85 3.53 -7.74 3.81
CA THR A 85 2.50 -8.63 4.33
C THR A 85 1.62 -7.83 5.28
N PRO A 86 0.32 -7.72 5.01
CA PRO A 86 -0.54 -6.93 5.90
C PRO A 86 -0.70 -7.62 7.25
N ARG A 87 -0.97 -6.81 8.26
CA ARG A 87 -1.25 -7.30 9.59
C ARG A 87 -2.71 -7.03 9.92
N PRO A 88 -3.31 -7.85 10.79
CA PRO A 88 -4.73 -7.65 11.14
C PRO A 88 -5.01 -6.22 11.58
N GLY A 89 -6.05 -5.66 11.03
CA GLY A 89 -6.44 -4.30 11.35
C GLY A 89 -5.94 -3.24 10.39
N TRP A 90 -5.01 -3.57 9.50
CA TRP A 90 -4.58 -2.60 8.50
C TRP A 90 -5.75 -2.26 7.59
N GLN A 91 -5.85 -0.98 7.24
CA GLN A 91 -6.93 -0.48 6.39
C GLN A 91 -6.35 0.12 5.13
N ALA A 92 -7.08 -0.04 4.03
CA ALA A 92 -6.68 0.53 2.75
C ALA A 92 -7.92 1.10 2.05
N TRP A 93 -7.79 2.31 1.54
CA TRP A 93 -8.80 2.88 0.67
C TRP A 93 -8.53 2.37 -0.74
N VAL A 94 -9.51 1.70 -1.35
CA VAL A 94 -9.38 1.14 -2.69
C VAL A 94 -10.04 2.08 -3.67
N VAL A 95 -9.23 2.76 -4.48
CA VAL A 95 -9.70 3.87 -5.30
C VAL A 95 -10.75 3.43 -6.32
N ASP A 96 -10.50 2.33 -7.03
CA ASP A 96 -11.40 1.92 -8.10
C ASP A 96 -12.73 1.38 -7.57
N GLU A 97 -12.84 1.14 -6.28
CA GLU A 97 -14.11 0.72 -5.66
C GLU A 97 -14.71 1.82 -4.80
N ALA A 98 -13.90 2.85 -4.48
CA ALA A 98 -14.29 3.90 -3.55
C ALA A 98 -14.76 3.32 -2.21
N GLN A 99 -13.98 2.38 -1.68
CA GLN A 99 -14.31 1.65 -0.46
C GLN A 99 -13.07 1.45 0.38
N HIS A 100 -13.24 1.45 1.69
CA HIS A 100 -12.21 0.99 2.60
C HIS A 100 -12.28 -0.52 2.75
N HIS A 101 -11.12 -1.13 2.87
CA HIS A 101 -11.01 -2.55 3.19
C HIS A 101 -10.11 -2.71 4.40
N VAL A 102 -10.35 -3.74 5.18
CA VAL A 102 -9.58 -4.06 6.39
C VAL A 102 -9.02 -5.47 6.24
N TRP A 103 -7.76 -5.64 6.59
CA TRP A 103 -7.17 -6.98 6.62
C TRP A 103 -7.56 -7.65 7.93
N THR A 104 -8.26 -8.78 7.83
CA THR A 104 -8.76 -9.49 9.01
C THR A 104 -7.73 -10.42 9.62
N GLY A 105 -6.65 -10.67 8.89
CA GLY A 105 -5.67 -11.69 9.25
C GLY A 105 -5.66 -12.81 8.23
N THR A 106 -6.73 -12.94 7.45
CA THR A 106 -6.84 -13.97 6.42
C THR A 106 -7.34 -13.44 5.09
N GLN A 107 -8.00 -12.29 5.09
CA GLN A 107 -8.53 -11.72 3.86
C GLN A 107 -8.77 -10.23 4.00
N TRP A 108 -8.83 -9.55 2.87
CA TRP A 108 -9.27 -8.17 2.82
C TRP A 108 -10.79 -8.15 2.77
N ARG A 109 -11.40 -7.45 3.71
CA ARG A 109 -12.85 -7.37 3.79
C ARG A 109 -13.27 -5.92 3.74
N ARG A 110 -14.32 -5.63 3.00
CA ARG A 110 -14.87 -4.28 2.97
C ARG A 110 -15.18 -3.83 4.40
N ALA A 111 -14.67 -2.66 4.71
CA ALA A 111 -14.94 -2.08 6.02
C ALA A 111 -16.30 -1.45 5.95
N GLN A 112 -17.35 -2.07 6.48
CA GLN A 112 -18.51 -1.52 6.23
C GLN A 112 -19.48 -1.31 7.03
N PRO A 113 -20.03 -0.76 6.95
CA PRO A 113 -20.98 -0.62 7.67
C PRO A 113 -22.27 -0.67 7.39
N GLU A 114 -22.40 -0.88 7.21
CA GLU A 114 -23.34 -0.71 7.27
C GLU A 114 -24.23 -0.82 7.12
N SER A 115 -24.12 -1.09 6.82
CA SER A 115 -24.88 -1.24 6.68
C SER A 115 -25.57 -1.65 7.13
N SER A 116 -25.15 -2.07 7.14
CA SER A 116 -25.72 -2.53 7.70
C SER A 116 -26.33 -1.98 8.55
N LEU A 117 -26.12 -1.77 8.70
CA LEU A 117 -26.70 -1.34 9.33
C LEU A 117 -27.50 -0.69 9.40
N GLY A 118 -26.89 -0.33 8.96
CA GLY A 118 -27.78 0.52 9.09
C GLY A 118 -28.86 -0.04 9.17
N ALA A 119 -28.53 -0.63 8.63
CA ALA A 119 -29.52 -1.21 8.67
C ALA A 119 -29.77 -1.46 9.94
N ALA A 120 -29.28 -1.48 10.21
CA ALA A 120 -29.62 -1.79 11.24
C ALA A 120 -30.34 -0.92 11.93
N LEU A 121 -30.29 -0.65 11.64
CA LEU A 121 -30.88 -0.20 12.31
C LEU A 121 -31.80 -0.20 12.50
#